data_9131d1ca2204c5f777b0ee6f02882ebb
#
_entry.id   9131d1ca2204c5f777b0ee6f02882ebb
#
_cell.length_a   1.000
_cell.length_b   1.000
_cell.length_c   1.000
_cell.angle_alpha   90.00
_cell.angle_beta   90.00
_cell.angle_gamma   90.00
#
_symmetry.space_group_name_H-M   'P 1'
#
loop_
_entity.id
_entity.type
_entity.pdbx_description
1 polymer ?
#
loop_
_entity_poly.entity_id
_entity_poly.type
_entity_poly.pdbx_seq_one_letter_code
_entity_poly.pdbx_strand_id
1 'polypeptide(L)'
;LPRTEDLSALAERNDPKLKDRLWVDGISRQLAGYTRTMHDHRFTHNDLKWRNLLIDDQAQLFLIDCPNGDVWRGFWLKYRITKDLACLDKVAKYHLSNTQRLRFYLQYRGRDRLNAADKKRIRHVVRFFEGRE
;
A
#
# COMPACT_ATOMS: atom_id res chain seq x y z
N LEU A 1 10.46 -1.38 23.05
CA LEU A 1 10.09 -1.28 21.64
C LEU A 1 10.89 -0.18 20.96
N PRO A 2 11.33 -0.42 19.73
CA PRO A 2 11.93 0.66 18.95
C PRO A 2 10.94 1.82 18.82
N ARG A 3 11.50 3.00 18.72
CA ARG A 3 10.70 4.19 18.53
C ARG A 3 10.06 4.15 17.13
N THR A 4 8.74 4.19 17.07
CA THR A 4 8.02 4.11 15.79
C THR A 4 7.14 5.33 15.58
N GLU A 5 6.90 5.62 14.30
CA GLU A 5 5.93 6.63 13.86
C GLU A 5 5.06 6.02 12.77
N ASP A 6 3.82 6.48 12.62
CA ASP A 6 3.02 6.04 11.50
C ASP A 6 3.30 6.89 10.24
N LEU A 7 3.10 6.30 9.06
CA LEU A 7 3.34 6.98 7.80
C LEU A 7 2.44 8.19 7.58
N SER A 8 1.24 8.17 8.14
CA SER A 8 0.32 9.30 8.05
C SER A 8 0.90 10.55 8.72
N ALA A 9 1.57 10.37 9.85
CA ALA A 9 2.22 11.48 10.55
C ALA A 9 3.34 12.09 9.70
N LEU A 10 4.13 11.25 9.03
CA LEU A 10 5.16 11.73 8.09
C LEU A 10 4.54 12.53 6.95
N ALA A 11 3.43 12.03 6.40
CA ALA A 11 2.74 12.70 5.29
C ALA A 11 2.18 14.06 5.74
N GLU A 12 1.56 14.13 6.90
CA GLU A 12 0.97 15.36 7.43
C GLU A 12 1.98 16.48 7.61
N ARG A 13 3.21 16.15 8.07
CA ARG A 13 4.26 17.13 8.26
C ARG A 13 5.19 17.30 7.06
N ASN A 14 4.88 16.64 5.94
CA ASN A 14 5.72 16.64 4.73
C ASN A 14 7.19 16.31 5.04
N ASP A 15 7.40 15.23 5.77
CA ASP A 15 8.73 14.82 6.20
C ASP A 15 9.67 14.62 5.01
N PRO A 16 10.93 15.11 5.07
CA PRO A 16 11.90 14.94 3.98
C PRO A 16 12.15 13.50 3.57
N LYS A 17 11.92 12.53 4.44
CA LYS A 17 12.06 11.10 4.11
C LYS A 17 11.18 10.71 2.92
N LEU A 18 10.01 11.33 2.77
CA LEU A 18 9.11 11.06 1.65
C LEU A 18 9.67 11.58 0.31
N LYS A 19 10.69 12.41 0.33
CA LYS A 19 11.40 12.89 -0.86
C LYS A 19 12.69 12.10 -1.13
N ASP A 20 13.09 11.22 -0.22
CA ASP A 20 14.28 10.39 -0.36
C ASP A 20 13.90 9.12 -1.12
N ARG A 21 14.38 9.00 -2.35
CA ARG A 21 14.05 7.87 -3.23
C ARG A 21 14.44 6.52 -2.65
N LEU A 22 15.60 6.44 -2.02
CA LEU A 22 16.09 5.18 -1.45
C LEU A 22 15.24 4.78 -0.25
N TRP A 23 14.89 5.73 0.58
CA TRP A 23 14.04 5.48 1.74
C TRP A 23 12.65 5.00 1.30
N VAL A 24 12.04 5.72 0.35
CA VAL A 24 10.71 5.37 -0.17
C VAL A 24 10.75 3.99 -0.84
N ASP A 25 11.77 3.70 -1.65
CA ASP A 25 11.89 2.40 -2.31
C ASP A 25 11.99 1.25 -1.29
N GLY A 26 12.77 1.45 -0.22
CA GLY A 26 12.91 0.45 0.83
C GLY A 26 11.60 0.18 1.56
N ILE A 27 10.85 1.22 1.90
CA ILE A 27 9.53 1.08 2.54
C ILE A 27 8.54 0.44 1.58
N SER A 28 8.51 0.90 0.33
CA SER A 28 7.63 0.38 -0.72
C SER A 28 7.84 -1.13 -0.92
N ARG A 29 9.09 -1.56 -0.95
CA ARG A 29 9.44 -2.97 -1.12
C ARG A 29 8.95 -3.83 0.03
N GLN A 30 9.13 -3.37 1.27
CA GLN A 30 8.63 -4.07 2.45
C GLN A 30 7.11 -4.18 2.43
N LEU A 31 6.44 -3.05 2.15
CA LEU A 31 4.99 -3.01 2.11
C LEU A 31 4.43 -3.90 1.00
N ALA A 32 5.04 -3.86 -0.18
CA ALA A 32 4.64 -4.71 -1.30
C ALA A 32 4.75 -6.19 -0.92
N GLY A 33 5.82 -6.59 -0.24
CA GLY A 33 6.02 -7.96 0.22
C GLY A 33 4.95 -8.40 1.21
N TYR A 34 4.64 -7.58 2.21
CA TYR A 34 3.60 -7.89 3.19
C TYR A 34 2.23 -7.98 2.55
N THR A 35 1.91 -7.02 1.69
CA THR A 35 0.60 -6.98 1.01
C THR A 35 0.42 -8.17 0.09
N ARG A 36 1.46 -8.51 -0.67
CA ARG A 36 1.44 -9.68 -1.53
C ARG A 36 1.23 -10.97 -0.75
N THR A 37 1.93 -11.13 0.37
CA THR A 37 1.80 -12.32 1.21
C THR A 37 0.38 -12.47 1.74
N MET A 38 -0.21 -11.38 2.24
CA MET A 38 -1.60 -11.40 2.69
C MET A 38 -2.55 -11.83 1.56
N HIS A 39 -2.43 -11.17 0.41
CA HIS A 39 -3.35 -11.40 -0.71
C HIS A 39 -3.17 -12.80 -1.33
N ASP A 40 -1.94 -13.32 -1.37
CA ASP A 40 -1.69 -14.69 -1.84
C ASP A 40 -2.36 -15.73 -0.95
N HIS A 41 -2.53 -15.43 0.34
CA HIS A 41 -3.27 -16.27 1.28
C HIS A 41 -4.76 -15.92 1.36
N ARG A 42 -5.25 -15.10 0.40
CA ARG A 42 -6.65 -14.66 0.32
C ARG A 42 -7.10 -13.84 1.50
N PHE A 43 -6.16 -13.32 2.29
CA PHE A 43 -6.43 -12.46 3.43
C PHE A 43 -6.34 -11.00 2.99
N THR A 44 -7.29 -10.18 3.43
CA THR A 44 -7.25 -8.73 3.20
C THR A 44 -7.31 -7.99 4.52
N HIS A 45 -6.57 -6.89 4.62
CA HIS A 45 -6.50 -6.09 5.83
C HIS A 45 -7.80 -5.32 6.07
N ASN A 46 -8.40 -4.82 5.01
CA ASN A 46 -9.65 -4.04 5.00
C ASN A 46 -9.57 -2.66 5.65
N ASP A 47 -8.41 -2.27 6.15
CA ASP A 47 -8.16 -0.91 6.66
C ASP A 47 -6.68 -0.57 6.48
N LEU A 48 -6.16 -0.82 5.27
CA LEU A 48 -4.75 -0.67 4.95
C LEU A 48 -4.40 0.79 4.65
N LYS A 49 -4.57 1.63 5.66
CA LYS A 49 -4.29 3.06 5.59
C LYS A 49 -2.89 3.35 6.11
N TRP A 50 -2.31 4.46 5.66
CA TRP A 50 -0.96 4.86 6.09
C TRP A 50 -0.83 4.99 7.61
N ARG A 51 -1.90 5.36 8.31
CA ARG A 51 -1.87 5.44 9.78
C ARG A 51 -1.66 4.09 10.47
N ASN A 52 -1.92 3.00 9.76
CA ASN A 52 -1.72 1.63 10.25
C ASN A 52 -0.37 1.05 9.83
N LEU A 53 0.49 1.86 9.26
CA LEU A 53 1.84 1.50 8.84
C LEU A 53 2.85 2.22 9.73
N LEU A 54 3.53 1.47 10.58
CA LEU A 54 4.52 2.03 11.50
C LEU A 54 5.93 1.84 10.96
N ILE A 55 6.77 2.82 11.17
CA ILE A 55 8.17 2.82 10.74
C ILE A 55 9.05 3.15 11.93
N ASP A 56 10.12 2.38 12.13
CA ASP A 56 11.11 2.69 13.14
C ASP A 56 12.26 3.54 12.56
N ASP A 57 13.23 3.89 13.40
CA ASP A 57 14.37 4.72 13.00
C ASP A 57 15.35 4.01 12.07
N GLN A 58 15.17 2.70 11.85
CA GLN A 58 15.98 1.93 10.90
C GLN A 58 15.23 1.61 9.61
N ALA A 59 14.16 2.35 9.34
CA ALA A 59 13.31 2.18 8.15
C ALA A 59 12.69 0.78 8.06
N GLN A 60 12.41 0.16 9.22
CA GLN A 60 11.69 -1.10 9.29
C GLN A 60 10.19 -0.84 9.38
N LEU A 61 9.43 -1.49 8.52
CA LEU A 61 7.98 -1.31 8.43
C LEU A 61 7.24 -2.37 9.22
N PHE A 62 6.19 -1.94 9.93
CA PHE A 62 5.28 -2.81 10.68
C PHE A 62 3.84 -2.48 10.33
N LEU A 63 3.04 -3.52 10.13
CA LEU A 63 1.60 -3.40 9.93
C LEU A 63 0.89 -3.58 11.26
N ILE A 64 -0.08 -2.74 11.54
CA ILE A 64 -0.85 -2.81 12.78
C ILE A 64 -2.35 -2.73 12.49
N ASP A 65 -3.13 -3.06 13.52
CA ASP A 65 -4.56 -2.81 13.64
C ASP A 65 -5.38 -3.39 12.49
N CYS A 66 -5.59 -4.70 12.54
CA CYS A 66 -6.30 -5.45 11.53
C CYS A 66 -7.64 -6.03 12.07
N PRO A 67 -8.50 -5.20 12.71
CA PRO A 67 -9.73 -5.72 13.34
C PRO A 67 -10.73 -6.27 12.35
N ASN A 68 -10.69 -5.78 11.09
CA ASN A 68 -11.61 -6.19 10.04
C ASN A 68 -10.96 -7.10 9.00
N GLY A 69 -9.74 -7.58 9.28
CA GLY A 69 -9.04 -8.50 8.39
C GLY A 69 -9.78 -9.83 8.29
N ASP A 70 -9.85 -10.41 7.11
CA ASP A 70 -10.55 -11.66 6.89
C ASP A 70 -10.10 -12.36 5.63
N VAL A 71 -10.51 -13.60 5.47
CA VAL A 71 -10.24 -14.44 4.30
C VAL A 71 -11.46 -14.41 3.38
N TRP A 72 -11.21 -14.12 2.11
CA TRP A 72 -12.26 -13.96 1.11
C TRP A 72 -11.99 -14.84 -0.10
N ARG A 73 -13.01 -15.02 -0.96
CA ARG A 73 -12.91 -15.83 -2.18
C ARG A 73 -13.59 -15.14 -3.35
N GLY A 74 -13.14 -15.49 -4.57
CA GLY A 74 -13.77 -15.13 -5.83
C GLY A 74 -13.92 -13.62 -6.00
N PHE A 75 -15.12 -13.20 -6.39
CA PHE A 75 -15.43 -11.80 -6.66
C PHE A 75 -15.17 -10.91 -5.42
N TRP A 76 -15.56 -11.37 -4.24
CA TRP A 76 -15.37 -10.59 -3.00
C TRP A 76 -13.89 -10.41 -2.68
N LEU A 77 -13.06 -11.41 -2.95
CA LEU A 77 -11.61 -11.29 -2.76
C LEU A 77 -11.04 -10.22 -3.68
N LYS A 78 -11.41 -10.20 -4.96
CA LYS A 78 -10.94 -9.19 -5.92
C LYS A 78 -11.32 -7.79 -5.47
N TYR A 79 -12.55 -7.60 -5.00
CA TYR A 79 -13.02 -6.31 -4.49
C TYR A 79 -12.19 -5.86 -3.30
N ARG A 80 -11.97 -6.75 -2.33
CA ARG A 80 -11.22 -6.43 -1.11
C ARG A 80 -9.75 -6.15 -1.38
N ILE A 81 -9.14 -6.89 -2.31
CA ILE A 81 -7.75 -6.62 -2.75
C ILE A 81 -7.67 -5.21 -3.35
N THR A 82 -8.59 -4.87 -4.23
CA THR A 82 -8.64 -3.53 -4.83
C THR A 82 -8.79 -2.46 -3.76
N LYS A 83 -9.63 -2.70 -2.76
CA LYS A 83 -9.83 -1.78 -1.64
C LYS A 83 -8.54 -1.59 -0.83
N ASP A 84 -7.82 -2.66 -0.51
CA ASP A 84 -6.55 -2.57 0.22
C ASP A 84 -5.56 -1.70 -0.56
N LEU A 85 -5.39 -1.97 -1.86
CA LEU A 85 -4.49 -1.20 -2.70
C LEU A 85 -4.93 0.26 -2.84
N ALA A 86 -6.24 0.50 -2.94
CA ALA A 86 -6.79 1.85 -3.04
C ALA A 86 -6.57 2.65 -1.75
N CYS A 87 -6.69 2.01 -0.59
CA CYS A 87 -6.42 2.66 0.69
C CYS A 87 -4.96 3.14 0.78
N LEU A 88 -4.02 2.35 0.29
CA LEU A 88 -2.61 2.74 0.23
C LEU A 88 -2.40 3.89 -0.74
N ASP A 89 -3.02 3.85 -1.91
CA ASP A 89 -2.83 4.85 -2.95
C ASP A 89 -3.53 6.18 -2.65
N LYS A 90 -4.54 6.17 -1.80
CA LYS A 90 -5.30 7.36 -1.46
C LYS A 90 -4.42 8.51 -0.97
N VAL A 91 -3.42 8.19 -0.15
CA VAL A 91 -2.46 9.19 0.36
C VAL A 91 -1.25 9.27 -0.55
N ALA A 92 -0.81 8.13 -1.10
CA ALA A 92 0.38 8.06 -1.96
C ALA A 92 0.28 9.02 -3.15
N LYS A 93 -0.89 9.18 -3.75
CA LYS A 93 -1.06 10.04 -4.92
C LYS A 93 -0.70 11.51 -4.65
N TYR A 94 -0.73 11.95 -3.39
CA TYR A 94 -0.38 13.32 -3.00
C TYR A 94 1.09 13.50 -2.60
N HIS A 95 1.79 12.41 -2.31
CA HIS A 95 3.14 12.46 -1.74
C HIS A 95 4.20 11.77 -2.58
N LEU A 96 3.79 10.85 -3.46
CA LEU A 96 4.70 10.07 -4.28
C LEU A 96 4.48 10.32 -5.76
N SER A 97 5.54 10.14 -6.56
CA SER A 97 5.44 10.28 -8.02
C SER A 97 4.69 9.09 -8.61
N ASN A 98 4.21 9.26 -9.84
CA ASN A 98 3.57 8.18 -10.58
C ASN A 98 4.52 6.99 -10.78
N THR A 99 5.81 7.27 -10.98
CA THR A 99 6.84 6.24 -11.12
C THR A 99 6.98 5.43 -9.83
N GLN A 100 6.99 6.10 -8.68
CA GLN A 100 7.09 5.41 -7.37
C GLN A 100 5.85 4.56 -7.10
N ARG A 101 4.66 5.07 -7.42
CA ARG A 101 3.40 4.34 -7.25
C ARG A 101 3.36 3.10 -8.17
N LEU A 102 3.80 3.25 -9.42
CA LEU A 102 3.89 2.14 -10.35
C LEU A 102 4.92 1.10 -9.87
N ARG A 103 6.05 1.56 -9.37
CA ARG A 103 7.10 0.67 -8.84
C ARG A 103 6.57 -0.17 -7.68
N PHE A 104 5.80 0.44 -6.77
CA PHE A 104 5.15 -0.29 -5.69
C PHE A 104 4.26 -1.42 -6.25
N TYR A 105 3.44 -1.13 -7.24
CA TYR A 105 2.55 -2.13 -7.82
C TYR A 105 3.33 -3.27 -8.46
N LEU A 106 4.40 -2.96 -9.20
CA LEU A 106 5.25 -3.97 -9.83
C LEU A 106 5.95 -4.83 -8.77
N GLN A 107 6.44 -4.23 -7.70
CA GLN A 107 7.01 -4.97 -6.57
C GLN A 107 5.99 -5.89 -5.92
N TYR A 108 4.76 -5.39 -5.75
CA TYR A 108 3.64 -6.18 -5.23
C TYR A 108 3.33 -7.38 -6.12
N ARG A 109 3.34 -7.21 -7.44
CA ARG A 109 3.11 -8.31 -8.38
C ARG A 109 4.34 -9.19 -8.61
N GLY A 110 5.52 -8.72 -8.23
CA GLY A 110 6.78 -9.42 -8.49
C GLY A 110 7.12 -9.49 -9.98
N ARG A 111 6.82 -8.44 -10.72
CA ARG A 111 7.03 -8.36 -12.17
C ARG A 111 7.70 -7.05 -12.55
N ASP A 112 8.29 -7.03 -13.75
CA ASP A 112 8.92 -5.83 -14.31
C ASP A 112 7.98 -5.04 -15.23
N ARG A 113 6.88 -5.66 -15.68
CA ARG A 113 5.96 -5.06 -16.63
C ARG A 113 4.51 -5.35 -16.27
N LEU A 114 3.63 -4.42 -16.64
CA LEU A 114 2.19 -4.58 -16.48
C LEU A 114 1.62 -5.42 -17.63
N ASN A 115 0.75 -6.36 -17.29
CA ASN A 115 -0.10 -7.02 -18.30
C ASN A 115 -1.47 -6.33 -18.36
N ALA A 116 -2.38 -6.83 -19.21
CA ALA A 116 -3.71 -6.24 -19.40
C ALA A 116 -4.53 -6.27 -18.09
N ALA A 117 -4.45 -7.38 -17.35
CA ALA A 117 -5.15 -7.51 -16.06
C ALA A 117 -4.62 -6.52 -15.03
N ASP A 118 -3.30 -6.29 -14.99
CA ASP A 118 -2.68 -5.31 -14.11
C ASP A 118 -3.17 -3.89 -14.41
N LYS A 119 -3.22 -3.54 -15.69
CA LYS A 119 -3.69 -2.21 -16.12
C LYS A 119 -5.15 -1.98 -15.73
N LYS A 120 -5.98 -3.00 -15.89
CA LYS A 120 -7.39 -2.94 -15.48
C LYS A 120 -7.51 -2.75 -13.96
N ARG A 121 -6.72 -3.51 -13.18
CA ARG A 121 -6.73 -3.38 -11.71
C ARG A 121 -6.27 -1.99 -11.27
N ILE A 122 -5.21 -1.46 -11.89
CA ILE A 122 -4.71 -0.12 -11.56
C ILE A 122 -5.82 0.91 -11.79
N ARG A 123 -6.55 0.82 -12.90
CA ARG A 123 -7.67 1.74 -13.15
C ARG A 123 -8.72 1.62 -12.06
N HIS A 124 -9.05 0.43 -11.60
CA HIS A 124 -10.01 0.23 -10.52
C HIS A 124 -9.49 0.79 -9.19
N VAL A 125 -8.21 0.60 -8.89
CA VAL A 125 -7.58 1.13 -7.68
C VAL A 125 -7.64 2.65 -7.67
N VAL A 126 -7.22 3.28 -8.76
CA VAL A 126 -7.14 4.74 -8.86
C VAL A 126 -8.53 5.37 -8.73
N ARG A 127 -9.57 4.70 -9.19
CA ARG A 127 -10.94 5.21 -9.19
C ARG A 127 -11.79 4.74 -8.01
N PHE A 128 -11.23 3.93 -7.14
CA PHE A 128 -12.02 3.25 -6.10
C PHE A 128 -12.81 4.23 -5.22
N PHE A 129 -12.18 5.33 -4.82
CA PHE A 129 -12.81 6.31 -3.94
C PHE A 129 -13.50 7.46 -4.68
N GLU A 130 -13.52 7.45 -6.01
CA GLU A 130 -14.26 8.48 -6.75
C GLU A 130 -15.75 8.42 -6.37
N GLY A 131 -16.29 9.55 -5.95
CA GLY A 131 -17.67 9.66 -5.51
C GLY A 131 -17.97 9.09 -4.14
N ARG A 132 -16.95 8.62 -3.41
CA ARG A 132 -17.11 8.02 -2.07
C ARG A 132 -16.37 8.81 -0.98
N GLU A 133 -15.64 9.81 -1.37
CA GLU A 133 -14.86 10.62 -0.42
C GLU A 133 -15.70 11.65 0.31
#